data_e9551a9b12f283567369f84d925f0464
#
_entry.id   e9551a9b12f283567369f84d925f0464
#
_cell.length_a   1.000
_cell.length_b   1.000
_cell.length_c   1.000
_cell.angle_alpha   90.00
_cell.angle_beta   90.00
_cell.angle_gamma   90.00
#
_symmetry.space_group_name_H-M   'P 1'
#
loop_
_entity.id
_entity.type
_entity.pdbx_description
1 polymer ?
#
loop_
_entity_poly.entity_id
_entity_poly.type
_entity_poly.pdbx_seq_one_letter_code
_entity_poly.pdbx_strand_id
1 'polypeptide(L)'
;MTRASEETTTVTTPPPDVAGAEVPGTPAKGRRGPLRRLLNRLSAETEELDAEELEAAIPAQGATPIAQCPDREPVCIIGTLRTVTFRPRAGVPALETELWDGTGSVTVIWLGRREIPGIDPGRTIKLRGRITSLKGRRAIYNPVYELRPRATD
;
A
#
# COMPACT_ATOMS: atom_id res chain seq x y z
N MET A 1 -44.88 55.15 -10.63
CA MET A 1 -45.49 54.59 -11.85
C MET A 1 -45.16 53.12 -11.82
N THR A 2 -46.05 52.42 -11.30
CA THR A 2 -47.08 51.61 -11.93
C THR A 2 -46.62 50.18 -12.15
N ARG A 3 -47.12 49.36 -11.24
CA ARG A 3 -48.00 48.20 -11.41
C ARG A 3 -47.29 46.92 -11.86
N ALA A 4 -47.36 45.94 -11.08
CA ALA A 4 -48.51 45.13 -10.59
C ALA A 4 -48.66 43.84 -11.41
N SER A 5 -48.75 42.77 -10.66
CA SER A 5 -49.78 41.70 -10.78
C SER A 5 -49.37 40.58 -11.71
N GLU A 6 -49.61 39.38 -11.46
CA GLU A 6 -50.54 38.51 -10.75
C GLU A 6 -50.04 37.10 -11.07
N GLU A 7 -49.97 36.27 -10.08
CA GLU A 7 -50.86 35.13 -9.84
C GLU A 7 -51.13 34.20 -11.01
N THR A 8 -50.73 32.98 -10.87
CA THR A 8 -51.64 31.87 -11.20
C THR A 8 -51.19 30.59 -10.48
N THR A 9 -51.94 30.30 -9.51
CA THR A 9 -52.26 29.01 -8.92
C THR A 9 -52.60 27.98 -9.97
N THR A 10 -52.12 26.78 -9.86
CA THR A 10 -52.81 25.57 -10.31
C THR A 10 -52.18 24.32 -9.67
N VAL A 11 -52.81 23.86 -8.65
CA VAL A 11 -53.64 22.67 -8.53
C VAL A 11 -52.89 21.36 -8.65
N THR A 12 -52.62 20.86 -7.49
CA THR A 12 -52.72 19.49 -6.98
C THR A 12 -53.44 18.49 -7.85
N THR A 13 -52.74 17.38 -8.09
CA THR A 13 -53.41 16.08 -8.18
C THR A 13 -52.45 15.03 -7.70
N PRO A 14 -52.75 14.30 -6.62
CA PRO A 14 -52.00 13.09 -6.26
C PRO A 14 -52.48 11.93 -7.13
N PRO A 15 -51.58 11.06 -7.59
CA PRO A 15 -51.99 9.82 -8.21
C PRO A 15 -52.35 8.78 -7.15
N PRO A 16 -53.13 7.81 -7.54
CA PRO A 16 -53.76 6.87 -6.63
C PRO A 16 -52.76 5.81 -6.16
N ASP A 17 -53.00 5.44 -4.94
CA ASP A 17 -52.62 4.25 -4.24
C ASP A 17 -52.57 3.02 -5.15
N VAL A 18 -51.40 2.44 -5.30
CA VAL A 18 -51.29 1.05 -5.71
C VAL A 18 -50.50 0.32 -4.64
N ALA A 19 -51.29 -0.37 -3.87
CA ALA A 19 -50.87 -1.34 -2.91
C ALA A 19 -50.01 -2.44 -3.58
N GLY A 20 -48.98 -2.88 -2.85
CA GLY A 20 -48.48 -4.22 -2.95
C GLY A 20 -47.30 -4.44 -3.88
N ALA A 21 -46.10 -4.35 -3.32
CA ALA A 21 -45.07 -5.29 -3.56
C ALA A 21 -44.06 -5.28 -2.40
N GLU A 22 -44.24 -6.21 -1.53
CA GLU A 22 -43.22 -6.60 -0.59
C GLU A 22 -41.94 -6.92 -1.35
N VAL A 23 -40.90 -6.16 -1.06
CA VAL A 23 -39.54 -6.54 -1.44
C VAL A 23 -38.90 -7.16 -0.19
N PRO A 24 -38.72 -8.45 -0.11
CA PRO A 24 -37.87 -9.04 0.89
C PRO A 24 -36.42 -8.84 0.43
N GLY A 25 -35.89 -7.68 0.66
CA GLY A 25 -34.48 -7.41 0.49
C GLY A 25 -33.73 -7.71 1.79
N THR A 26 -33.61 -8.93 2.12
CA THR A 26 -32.60 -9.40 3.08
C THR A 26 -31.23 -9.13 2.47
N PRO A 27 -30.35 -8.33 3.08
CA PRO A 27 -28.98 -8.29 2.65
C PRO A 27 -28.38 -9.66 2.94
N ALA A 28 -28.19 -10.43 1.91
CA ALA A 28 -27.44 -11.67 1.97
C ALA A 28 -26.10 -11.36 2.59
N LYS A 29 -25.93 -11.82 3.81
CA LYS A 29 -24.65 -11.97 4.49
C LYS A 29 -23.75 -12.72 3.52
N GLY A 30 -22.90 -11.98 2.80
CA GLY A 30 -21.99 -12.54 1.82
C GLY A 30 -21.13 -13.58 2.51
N ARG A 31 -21.49 -14.82 2.30
CA ARG A 31 -20.62 -15.96 2.60
C ARG A 31 -19.34 -15.69 1.82
N ARG A 32 -18.32 -15.29 2.55
CA ARG A 32 -16.95 -15.22 2.03
C ARG A 32 -16.60 -16.63 1.60
N GLY A 33 -16.77 -16.91 0.33
CA GLY A 33 -16.66 -18.24 -0.22
C GLY A 33 -15.26 -18.83 -0.03
N PRO A 34 -15.12 -20.14 -0.06
CA PRO A 34 -13.85 -20.86 0.09
C PRO A 34 -12.79 -20.43 -0.94
N LEU A 35 -13.22 -19.95 -2.11
CA LEU A 35 -12.35 -19.40 -3.16
C LEU A 35 -11.49 -18.20 -2.69
N ARG A 36 -12.04 -17.33 -1.85
CA ARG A 36 -11.28 -16.17 -1.34
C ARG A 36 -10.22 -16.56 -0.33
N ARG A 37 -10.50 -17.62 0.45
CA ARG A 37 -9.51 -18.21 1.36
C ARG A 37 -8.40 -18.94 0.59
N LEU A 38 -8.76 -19.58 -0.51
CA LEU A 38 -7.80 -20.25 -1.39
C LEU A 38 -6.89 -19.24 -2.10
N LEU A 39 -7.45 -18.16 -2.62
CA LEU A 39 -6.68 -17.08 -3.25
C LEU A 39 -5.74 -16.38 -2.26
N ASN A 40 -6.19 -16.15 -1.03
CA ASN A 40 -5.32 -15.59 0.01
C ASN A 40 -4.19 -16.54 0.44
N ARG A 41 -4.45 -17.86 0.42
CA ARG A 41 -3.40 -18.86 0.69
C ARG A 41 -2.38 -18.91 -0.44
N LEU A 42 -2.83 -18.93 -1.69
CA LEU A 42 -1.94 -18.93 -2.86
C LEU A 42 -1.10 -17.64 -2.92
N SER A 43 -1.67 -16.50 -2.53
CA SER A 43 -0.91 -15.24 -2.46
C SER A 43 0.14 -15.28 -1.35
N ALA A 44 -0.19 -15.83 -0.18
CA ALA A 44 0.76 -15.97 0.92
C ALA A 44 1.88 -16.95 0.57
N GLU A 45 1.56 -18.08 -0.05
CA GLU A 45 2.55 -19.06 -0.51
C GLU A 45 3.47 -18.49 -1.60
N THR A 46 2.93 -17.66 -2.49
CA THR A 46 3.72 -16.97 -3.52
C THR A 46 4.64 -15.92 -2.89
N GLU A 47 4.16 -15.16 -1.92
CA GLU A 47 4.98 -14.18 -1.19
C GLU A 47 6.09 -14.86 -0.35
N GLU A 48 5.81 -16.01 0.25
CA GLU A 48 6.81 -16.81 0.97
C GLU A 48 7.85 -17.39 0.03
N LEU A 49 7.45 -17.95 -1.11
CA LEU A 49 8.36 -18.47 -2.14
C LEU A 49 9.22 -17.36 -2.75
N ASP A 50 8.64 -16.21 -3.05
CA ASP A 50 9.36 -15.05 -3.55
C ASP A 50 10.37 -14.54 -2.51
N ALA A 51 10.02 -14.60 -1.21
CA ALA A 51 10.91 -14.24 -0.13
C ALA A 51 12.06 -15.25 0.02
N GLU A 52 11.79 -16.54 -0.07
CA GLU A 52 12.80 -17.60 -0.03
C GLU A 52 13.72 -17.57 -1.25
N GLU A 53 13.19 -17.35 -2.45
CA GLU A 53 14.00 -17.17 -3.67
C GLU A 53 14.89 -15.92 -3.57
N LEU A 54 14.36 -14.83 -2.99
CA LEU A 54 15.10 -13.61 -2.75
C LEU A 54 16.23 -13.84 -1.74
N GLU A 55 15.96 -14.61 -0.68
CA GLU A 55 16.99 -14.99 0.31
C GLU A 55 18.09 -15.85 -0.28
N ALA A 56 17.73 -16.81 -1.13
CA ALA A 56 18.68 -17.69 -1.81
C ALA A 56 19.54 -16.96 -2.85
N ALA A 57 18.97 -15.93 -3.49
CA ALA A 57 19.66 -15.15 -4.51
C ALA A 57 20.61 -14.08 -3.94
N ILE A 58 20.48 -13.74 -2.65
CA ILE A 58 21.34 -12.76 -1.99
C ILE A 58 22.59 -13.50 -1.47
N PRO A 59 23.81 -13.10 -1.87
CA PRO A 59 25.03 -13.66 -1.30
C PRO A 59 24.97 -13.57 0.23
N ALA A 60 25.34 -14.65 0.91
CA ALA A 60 25.36 -14.72 2.38
C ALA A 60 26.31 -13.70 3.04
N GLN A 61 27.03 -12.94 2.26
CA GLN A 61 28.02 -11.96 2.68
C GLN A 61 27.50 -10.54 2.53
N GLY A 62 26.98 -10.01 3.61
CA GLY A 62 26.90 -8.57 3.82
C GLY A 62 25.86 -7.80 2.99
N ALA A 63 25.65 -6.57 3.39
CA ALA A 63 24.83 -5.63 2.64
C ALA A 63 25.62 -5.02 1.47
N THR A 64 24.93 -4.82 0.35
CA THR A 64 25.50 -4.12 -0.81
C THR A 64 25.26 -2.62 -0.66
N PRO A 65 26.28 -1.77 -0.87
CA PRO A 65 26.08 -0.33 -0.90
C PRO A 65 25.05 0.09 -1.97
N ILE A 66 24.18 1.01 -1.61
CA ILE A 66 23.10 1.46 -2.51
C ILE A 66 23.65 1.94 -3.86
N ALA A 67 24.77 2.65 -3.84
CA ALA A 67 25.41 3.14 -5.07
C ALA A 67 25.85 2.01 -6.02
N GLN A 68 26.11 0.81 -5.50
CA GLN A 68 26.59 -0.35 -6.24
C GLN A 68 25.49 -1.38 -6.53
N CYS A 69 24.30 -1.18 -6.03
CA CYS A 69 23.18 -2.09 -6.25
C CYS A 69 22.79 -2.13 -7.72
N PRO A 70 22.76 -3.31 -8.36
CA PRO A 70 22.27 -3.44 -9.72
C PRO A 70 20.77 -3.23 -9.79
N ASP A 71 20.31 -2.70 -10.92
CA ASP A 71 18.88 -2.53 -11.17
C ASP A 71 18.23 -3.88 -11.51
N ARG A 72 17.02 -4.08 -11.03
CA ARG A 72 16.19 -5.27 -11.25
C ARG A 72 16.71 -6.57 -10.66
N GLU A 73 17.76 -6.52 -9.88
CA GLU A 73 18.28 -7.68 -9.18
C GLU A 73 17.91 -7.66 -7.69
N PRO A 74 17.88 -8.84 -7.04
CA PRO A 74 17.71 -8.92 -5.60
C PRO A 74 18.91 -8.31 -4.89
N VAL A 75 18.65 -7.48 -3.90
CA VAL A 75 19.69 -6.81 -3.12
C VAL A 75 19.39 -6.90 -1.63
N CYS A 76 20.46 -6.90 -0.84
CA CYS A 76 20.41 -6.74 0.59
C CYS A 76 21.08 -5.42 0.95
N ILE A 77 20.33 -4.53 1.60
CA ILE A 77 20.79 -3.18 1.94
C ILE A 77 20.63 -2.97 3.44
N ILE A 78 21.61 -2.33 4.05
CA ILE A 78 21.51 -1.81 5.42
C ILE A 78 21.63 -0.30 5.34
N GLY A 79 20.70 0.41 5.95
CA GLY A 79 20.71 1.86 5.94
C GLY A 79 19.81 2.46 6.99
N THR A 80 19.80 3.76 7.05
CA THR A 80 18.99 4.55 7.98
C THR A 80 17.85 5.22 7.24
N LEU A 81 16.66 5.12 7.80
CA LEU A 81 15.46 5.80 7.30
C LEU A 81 15.57 7.30 7.55
N ARG A 82 15.44 8.09 6.50
CA ARG A 82 15.46 9.56 6.60
C ARG A 82 14.08 10.16 6.73
N THR A 83 13.17 9.70 5.90
CA THR A 83 11.79 10.18 5.86
C THR A 83 10.84 9.00 5.94
N VAL A 84 9.71 9.19 6.58
CA VAL A 84 8.61 8.23 6.59
C VAL A 84 7.34 9.03 6.29
N THR A 85 6.71 8.73 5.18
CA THR A 85 5.56 9.49 4.69
C THR A 85 4.45 8.55 4.25
N PHE A 86 3.23 8.84 4.67
CA PHE A 86 2.04 8.20 4.12
C PHE A 86 1.68 8.86 2.78
N ARG A 87 1.78 8.12 1.70
CA ARG A 87 1.48 8.62 0.36
C ARG A 87 0.67 7.60 -0.44
N PRO A 88 -0.67 7.71 -0.43
CA PRO A 88 -1.52 6.81 -1.21
C PRO A 88 -1.15 6.81 -2.70
N ARG A 89 -1.16 5.63 -3.31
CA ARG A 89 -0.87 5.43 -4.73
C ARG A 89 -2.04 4.74 -5.41
N ALA A 90 -2.62 5.38 -6.42
CA ALA A 90 -3.79 4.86 -7.15
C ALA A 90 -4.92 4.35 -6.22
N GLY A 91 -5.20 5.09 -5.14
CA GLY A 91 -6.24 4.72 -4.17
C GLY A 91 -5.82 3.65 -3.15
N VAL A 92 -4.62 3.09 -3.26
CA VAL A 92 -4.08 2.12 -2.29
C VAL A 92 -3.24 2.86 -1.25
N PRO A 93 -3.46 2.60 0.07
CA PRO A 93 -2.56 3.09 1.09
C PRO A 93 -1.12 2.69 0.79
N ALA A 94 -0.17 3.59 0.97
CA ALA A 94 1.23 3.26 0.83
C ALA A 94 2.06 4.06 1.84
N LEU A 95 2.97 3.37 2.51
CA LEU A 95 4.01 3.97 3.33
C LEU A 95 5.26 4.09 2.49
N GLU A 96 5.76 5.31 2.34
CA GLU A 96 6.96 5.61 1.56
C GLU A 96 8.05 6.13 2.48
N THR A 97 9.25 5.62 2.32
CA THR A 97 10.41 6.06 3.09
C THR A 97 11.63 6.19 2.19
N GLU A 98 12.56 7.04 2.60
CA GLU A 98 13.88 7.12 2.00
C GLU A 98 14.89 6.40 2.89
N LEU A 99 15.53 5.37 2.35
CA LEU A 99 16.64 4.67 2.98
C LEU A 99 17.96 5.19 2.44
N TRP A 100 18.88 5.50 3.34
CA TRP A 100 20.19 6.02 3.03
C TRP A 100 21.29 5.23 3.78
N ASP A 101 22.38 4.90 3.10
CA ASP A 101 23.49 4.12 3.64
C ASP A 101 24.85 4.86 3.64
N GLY A 102 24.86 6.14 3.26
CA GLY A 102 26.08 6.92 3.08
C GLY A 102 26.59 6.95 1.65
N THR A 103 26.28 5.96 0.85
CA THR A 103 26.70 5.88 -0.57
C THR A 103 25.64 6.36 -1.53
N GLY A 104 24.39 6.26 -1.14
CA GLY A 104 23.24 6.66 -1.94
C GLY A 104 21.94 6.52 -1.19
N SER A 105 20.84 6.79 -1.87
CA SER A 105 19.50 6.59 -1.33
C SER A 105 18.61 5.79 -2.26
N VAL A 106 17.64 5.10 -1.66
CA VAL A 106 16.60 4.36 -2.36
C VAL A 106 15.26 4.61 -1.70
N THR A 107 14.23 4.77 -2.51
CA THR A 107 12.85 4.90 -2.02
C THR A 107 12.28 3.52 -1.71
N VAL A 108 11.80 3.31 -0.50
CA VAL A 108 11.16 2.07 -0.08
C VAL A 108 9.68 2.30 0.06
N ILE A 109 8.86 1.41 -0.51
CA ILE A 109 7.41 1.59 -0.59
C ILE A 109 6.73 0.30 -0.12
N TRP A 110 5.95 0.38 0.94
CA TRP A 110 5.06 -0.70 1.38
C TRP A 110 3.62 -0.37 0.98
N LEU A 111 3.12 -1.11 0.01
CA LEU A 111 1.73 -0.99 -0.44
C LEU A 111 0.76 -1.63 0.56
N GLY A 112 -0.43 -1.05 0.70
CA GLY A 112 -1.44 -1.53 1.63
C GLY A 112 -1.16 -1.19 3.09
N ARG A 113 -0.09 -0.44 3.39
CA ARG A 113 0.27 -0.04 4.74
C ARG A 113 0.14 1.47 4.92
N ARG A 114 -0.39 1.88 6.06
CA ARG A 114 -0.46 3.29 6.48
C ARG A 114 0.67 3.62 7.46
N GLU A 115 1.00 2.64 8.27
CA GLU A 115 2.00 2.71 9.31
C GLU A 115 2.58 1.31 9.53
N ILE A 116 3.84 1.24 9.89
CA ILE A 116 4.52 0.01 10.24
C ILE A 116 5.27 0.27 11.55
N PRO A 117 4.99 -0.46 12.63
CA PRO A 117 5.68 -0.29 13.91
C PRO A 117 7.19 -0.42 13.75
N GLY A 118 7.93 0.55 14.27
CA GLY A 118 9.39 0.57 14.22
C GLY A 118 9.98 1.13 12.92
N ILE A 119 9.17 1.46 11.93
CA ILE A 119 9.60 2.19 10.73
C ILE A 119 9.44 3.68 10.99
N ASP A 120 10.48 4.28 11.55
CA ASP A 120 10.52 5.68 11.95
C ASP A 120 11.77 6.36 11.37
N PRO A 121 11.76 7.68 11.19
CA PRO A 121 12.95 8.42 10.82
C PRO A 121 14.09 8.19 11.83
N GLY A 122 15.29 7.99 11.33
CA GLY A 122 16.47 7.68 12.14
C GLY A 122 16.62 6.19 12.51
N ARG A 123 15.68 5.34 12.10
CA ARG A 123 15.78 3.90 12.33
C ARG A 123 16.71 3.26 11.33
N THR A 124 17.63 2.42 11.80
CA THR A 124 18.46 1.57 10.95
C THR A 124 17.72 0.26 10.69
N ILE A 125 17.63 -0.11 9.43
CA ILE A 125 17.02 -1.35 8.99
C ILE A 125 17.92 -2.09 8.01
N LYS A 126 17.76 -3.41 7.98
CA LYS A 126 18.25 -4.26 6.90
C LYS A 126 17.06 -4.64 6.05
N LEU A 127 17.14 -4.43 4.77
CA LEU A 127 16.08 -4.83 3.85
C LEU A 127 16.60 -5.70 2.72
N ARG A 128 15.73 -6.52 2.22
CA ARG A 128 15.94 -7.37 1.05
C ARG A 128 14.81 -7.16 0.08
N GLY A 129 15.16 -6.90 -1.15
CA GLY A 129 14.17 -6.64 -2.19
C GLY A 129 14.80 -6.48 -3.54
N ARG A 130 13.99 -6.18 -4.52
CA ARG A 130 14.43 -5.95 -5.89
C ARG A 130 14.34 -4.46 -6.19
N ILE A 131 15.45 -3.88 -6.64
CA ILE A 131 15.46 -2.49 -7.08
C ILE A 131 14.72 -2.34 -8.40
N THR A 132 13.89 -1.33 -8.48
CA THR A 132 13.21 -0.89 -9.70
C THR A 132 13.42 0.61 -9.90
N SER A 133 13.08 1.11 -11.06
CA SER A 133 13.08 2.53 -11.35
C SER A 133 11.67 3.11 -11.24
N LEU A 134 11.52 4.15 -10.44
CA LEU A 134 10.30 4.92 -10.29
C LEU A 134 10.57 6.37 -10.65
N LYS A 135 10.05 6.84 -11.78
CA LYS A 135 10.25 8.22 -12.26
C LYS A 135 11.74 8.64 -12.25
N GLY A 136 12.62 7.74 -12.70
CA GLY A 136 14.06 7.99 -12.75
C GLY A 136 14.79 7.85 -11.40
N ARG A 137 14.09 7.45 -10.33
CA ARG A 137 14.69 7.18 -9.02
C ARG A 137 14.65 5.69 -8.72
N ARG A 138 15.62 5.22 -7.96
CA ARG A 138 15.64 3.85 -7.46
C ARG A 138 14.55 3.66 -6.41
N ALA A 139 13.81 2.58 -6.52
CA ALA A 139 12.75 2.23 -5.58
C ALA A 139 12.71 0.72 -5.32
N ILE A 140 12.24 0.35 -4.15
CA ILE A 140 11.97 -1.04 -3.77
C ILE A 140 10.54 -1.11 -3.24
N TYR A 141 9.76 -2.02 -3.81
CA TYR A 141 8.38 -2.26 -3.39
C TYR A 141 8.28 -3.47 -2.50
N ASN A 142 7.57 -3.33 -1.39
CA ASN A 142 7.27 -4.40 -0.44
C ASN A 142 8.49 -5.27 -0.05
N PRO A 143 9.63 -4.67 0.33
CA PRO A 143 10.78 -5.46 0.72
C PRO A 143 10.52 -6.20 2.04
N VAL A 144 11.20 -7.32 2.21
CA VAL A 144 11.40 -7.92 3.52
C VAL A 144 12.39 -7.07 4.30
N TYR A 145 12.14 -6.83 5.56
CA TYR A 145 13.00 -5.99 6.39
C TYR A 145 13.20 -6.55 7.79
N GLU A 146 14.33 -6.19 8.38
CA GLU A 146 14.68 -6.46 9.76
C GLU A 146 15.01 -5.13 10.45
N LEU A 147 14.41 -4.88 11.59
CA LEU A 147 14.75 -3.74 12.41
C LEU A 147 16.06 -4.01 13.14
N ARG A 148 17.04 -3.13 12.98
CA ARG A 148 18.29 -3.23 13.73
C ARG A 148 18.11 -2.62 15.13
N PRO A 149 18.83 -3.13 16.15
CA PRO A 149 18.85 -2.48 17.46
C PRO A 149 19.23 -1.01 17.34
N ARG A 150 18.62 -0.17 18.16
CA ARG A 150 19.08 1.22 18.30
C ARG A 150 20.42 1.22 19.02
N ALA A 151 21.32 2.10 18.62
CA ALA A 151 22.64 2.24 19.27
C ALA A 151 22.57 2.65 20.76
N THR A 152 21.35 2.88 21.26
CA THR A 152 21.08 3.30 22.66
C THR A 152 20.42 2.19 23.49
N ASP A 153 20.20 1.03 22.91
CA ASP A 153 19.64 -0.13 23.64
C ASP A 153 20.73 -1.10 24.07
#